data_0482f6c68de1c9844421e9f8d27274ef
#
_entry.id   0482f6c68de1c9844421e9f8d27274ef
#
_cell.length_a   1.000
_cell.length_b   1.000
_cell.length_c   1.000
_cell.angle_alpha   90.00
_cell.angle_beta   90.00
_cell.angle_gamma   90.00
#
_symmetry.space_group_name_H-M   'P 1'
#
loop_
_entity.id
_entity.type
_entity.pdbx_description
1 polymer ?
#
loop_
_entity_poly.entity_id
_entity_poly.type
_entity_poly.pdbx_seq_one_letter_code
_entity_poly.pdbx_strand_id
1 'polypeptide(L)'
;DGDLDLFVGFRGRENRLYRNDQGTFTDVAGSVGLATQAVPEAETRAAAWGDYDGDGDLDLYLGYTVASRAPVKDRLYRNDEGGARFVDVSQVVGLDIEGATRQPAFVDYDGDGDVDLFVALRDQPNRLHRNDGGLFVDVTAASGIGDPRRTVGAAWFDADEDGDLDVFVANQNGDEDGFFQNQGDGMF
;
A
#
# COMPACT_ATOMS: atom_id res chain seq x y z
N ASP A 1 -1.47 16.51 -15.58
CA ASP A 1 -1.28 17.93 -15.89
C ASP A 1 0.03 18.48 -15.31
N GLY A 2 0.68 17.79 -14.37
CA GLY A 2 1.95 18.13 -13.74
C GLY A 2 1.81 18.83 -12.39
N ASP A 3 0.60 19.11 -11.94
CA ASP A 3 0.32 19.60 -10.60
C ASP A 3 0.13 18.43 -9.62
N LEU A 4 0.59 18.58 -8.38
CA LEU A 4 0.40 17.53 -7.36
C LEU A 4 -1.00 17.60 -6.77
N ASP A 5 -1.73 16.50 -6.87
CA ASP A 5 -3.04 16.29 -6.24
C ASP A 5 -2.90 15.83 -4.79
N LEU A 6 -3.97 15.93 -4.02
CA LEU A 6 -3.97 15.56 -2.60
C LEU A 6 -5.09 14.57 -2.27
N PHE A 7 -4.70 13.35 -1.89
CA PHE A 7 -5.63 12.39 -1.28
C PHE A 7 -5.65 12.54 0.25
N VAL A 8 -6.86 12.52 0.82
CA VAL A 8 -7.06 12.61 2.27
C VAL A 8 -7.97 11.48 2.74
N GLY A 9 -7.38 10.57 3.52
CA GLY A 9 -8.10 9.50 4.20
C GLY A 9 -8.73 9.97 5.50
N PHE A 10 -9.93 9.47 5.80
CA PHE A 10 -10.67 9.84 7.00
C PHE A 10 -11.09 8.64 7.84
N ARG A 11 -11.46 8.94 9.08
CA ARG A 11 -12.12 8.01 9.99
C ARG A 11 -13.61 8.25 9.99
N GLY A 12 -14.41 7.18 9.76
CA GLY A 12 -15.85 7.21 9.90
C GLY A 12 -16.59 8.10 8.89
N ARG A 13 -15.93 8.44 7.78
CA ARG A 13 -16.54 9.17 6.67
C ARG A 13 -15.78 8.90 5.38
N GLU A 14 -16.36 9.31 4.27
CA GLU A 14 -15.78 9.17 2.93
C GLU A 14 -14.43 9.91 2.77
N ASN A 15 -13.55 9.32 2.00
CA ASN A 15 -12.27 9.91 1.61
C ASN A 15 -12.47 11.09 0.64
N ARG A 16 -11.42 11.88 0.48
CA ARG A 16 -11.37 13.00 -0.45
C ARG A 16 -10.16 12.89 -1.37
N LEU A 17 -10.38 13.26 -2.62
CA LEU A 17 -9.30 13.51 -3.58
C LEU A 17 -9.45 14.94 -4.08
N TYR A 18 -8.45 15.74 -3.84
CA TYR A 18 -8.42 17.13 -4.29
C TYR A 18 -7.53 17.25 -5.50
N ARG A 19 -8.13 17.48 -6.67
CA ARG A 19 -7.40 17.84 -7.86
C ARG A 19 -6.88 19.28 -7.71
N ASN A 20 -5.60 19.47 -8.03
CA ASN A 20 -4.93 20.75 -7.97
C ASN A 20 -4.83 21.33 -9.38
N ASP A 21 -5.51 22.40 -9.63
CA ASP A 21 -5.40 23.16 -10.87
C ASP A 21 -4.65 24.48 -10.55
N GLN A 22 -3.32 24.48 -10.67
CA GLN A 22 -2.43 25.63 -10.44
C GLN A 22 -2.64 26.31 -9.06
N GLY A 23 -2.76 25.50 -8.01
CA GLY A 23 -2.96 25.95 -6.64
C GLY A 23 -4.44 26.08 -6.23
N THR A 24 -5.38 25.77 -7.10
CA THR A 24 -6.82 25.69 -6.77
C THR A 24 -7.24 24.25 -6.60
N PHE A 25 -7.59 23.87 -5.38
CA PHE A 25 -8.00 22.49 -5.04
C PHE A 25 -9.50 22.30 -5.18
N THR A 26 -9.90 21.28 -5.95
CA THR A 26 -11.29 20.88 -6.16
C THR A 26 -11.48 19.43 -5.73
N ASP A 27 -12.43 19.15 -4.81
CA ASP A 27 -12.74 17.78 -4.42
C ASP A 27 -13.44 17.04 -5.56
N VAL A 28 -12.78 16.00 -6.06
CA VAL A 28 -13.24 15.16 -7.17
C VAL A 28 -13.54 13.72 -6.75
N ALA A 29 -13.34 13.36 -5.46
CA ALA A 29 -13.43 11.97 -5.00
C ALA A 29 -14.76 11.29 -5.40
N GLY A 30 -15.89 12.01 -5.30
CA GLY A 30 -17.20 11.47 -5.66
C GLY A 30 -17.35 11.18 -7.15
N SER A 31 -16.78 12.01 -8.02
CA SER A 31 -16.88 11.85 -9.47
C SER A 31 -15.97 10.76 -10.02
N VAL A 32 -14.84 10.48 -9.35
CA VAL A 32 -13.84 9.50 -9.81
C VAL A 32 -13.93 8.14 -9.10
N GLY A 33 -14.87 7.96 -8.15
CA GLY A 33 -15.08 6.67 -7.47
C GLY A 33 -14.28 6.46 -6.18
N LEU A 34 -13.63 7.50 -5.64
CA LEU A 34 -12.81 7.42 -4.41
C LEU A 34 -13.49 7.97 -3.14
N ALA A 35 -14.71 8.54 -3.24
CA ALA A 35 -15.51 8.89 -2.08
C ALA A 35 -16.09 7.63 -1.42
N THR A 36 -15.20 6.77 -0.92
CA THR A 36 -15.53 5.44 -0.42
C THR A 36 -15.15 5.31 1.04
N GLN A 37 -15.80 4.35 1.70
CA GLN A 37 -15.52 3.92 3.05
C GLN A 37 -15.66 2.40 3.08
N ALA A 38 -14.62 1.69 3.54
CA ALA A 38 -14.63 0.22 3.53
C ALA A 38 -15.80 -0.36 4.35
N VAL A 39 -16.01 0.20 5.54
CA VAL A 39 -17.18 -0.02 6.41
C VAL A 39 -17.42 1.26 7.21
N PRO A 40 -18.65 1.49 7.77
CA PRO A 40 -19.01 2.77 8.42
C PRO A 40 -18.06 3.25 9.52
N GLU A 41 -17.33 2.33 10.17
CA GLU A 41 -16.44 2.64 11.29
C GLU A 41 -14.96 2.60 10.89
N ALA A 42 -14.66 2.30 9.62
CA ALA A 42 -13.30 2.22 9.15
C ALA A 42 -12.62 3.59 9.18
N GLU A 43 -11.35 3.54 9.52
CA GLU A 43 -10.40 4.63 9.34
C GLU A 43 -9.53 4.27 8.14
N THR A 44 -9.49 5.12 7.12
CA THR A 44 -8.45 5.06 6.09
C THR A 44 -7.16 5.51 6.74
N ARG A 45 -6.32 4.55 7.08
CA ARG A 45 -5.14 4.75 7.91
C ARG A 45 -3.90 5.11 7.14
N ALA A 46 -3.77 4.52 5.97
CA ALA A 46 -2.61 4.66 5.13
C ALA A 46 -2.99 4.58 3.65
N ALA A 47 -2.20 5.20 2.81
CA ALA A 47 -2.35 5.17 1.36
C ALA A 47 -0.98 5.07 0.71
N ALA A 48 -0.90 4.38 -0.41
CA ALA A 48 0.27 4.37 -1.29
C ALA A 48 -0.18 4.49 -2.73
N TRP A 49 0.59 5.25 -3.51
CA TRP A 49 0.44 5.38 -4.94
C TRP A 49 1.51 4.57 -5.65
N GLY A 50 1.16 3.86 -6.70
CA GLY A 50 2.07 3.08 -7.54
C GLY A 50 1.38 2.63 -8.81
N ASP A 51 2.10 2.52 -9.91
CA ASP A 51 1.64 2.00 -11.19
C ASP A 51 1.83 0.47 -11.17
N TYR A 52 0.77 -0.26 -10.70
CA TYR A 52 0.93 -1.71 -10.48
C TYR A 52 0.75 -2.53 -11.76
N ASP A 53 0.06 -2.00 -12.77
CA ASP A 53 -0.20 -2.73 -14.02
C ASP A 53 0.62 -2.21 -15.22
N GLY A 54 1.51 -1.24 -14.98
CA GLY A 54 2.46 -0.73 -15.95
C GLY A 54 1.84 0.10 -17.06
N ASP A 55 0.64 0.66 -16.83
CA ASP A 55 -0.07 1.45 -17.85
C ASP A 55 0.33 2.94 -17.86
N GLY A 56 1.11 3.38 -16.88
CA GLY A 56 1.64 4.75 -16.74
C GLY A 56 0.79 5.65 -15.87
N ASP A 57 -0.37 5.19 -15.39
CA ASP A 57 -1.24 5.92 -14.47
C ASP A 57 -1.01 5.41 -13.03
N LEU A 58 -0.94 6.31 -12.04
CA LEU A 58 -0.75 5.89 -10.65
C LEU A 58 -2.05 5.35 -10.05
N ASP A 59 -1.98 4.14 -9.53
CA ASP A 59 -3.03 3.45 -8.80
C ASP A 59 -2.96 3.76 -7.30
N LEU A 60 -4.04 3.49 -6.58
CA LEU A 60 -4.16 3.85 -5.18
C LEU A 60 -4.46 2.64 -4.29
N TYR A 61 -3.50 2.27 -3.45
CA TYR A 61 -3.74 1.32 -2.37
C TYR A 61 -4.17 2.02 -1.09
N LEU A 62 -5.25 1.53 -0.46
CA LEU A 62 -5.80 2.06 0.79
C LEU A 62 -5.77 0.99 1.89
N GLY A 63 -5.05 1.30 2.95
CA GLY A 63 -5.00 0.50 4.16
C GLY A 63 -5.97 1.01 5.22
N TYR A 64 -6.71 0.07 5.82
CA TYR A 64 -7.76 0.39 6.78
C TYR A 64 -7.47 -0.14 8.18
N THR A 65 -8.16 0.45 9.16
CA THR A 65 -8.28 -0.07 10.52
C THR A 65 -9.65 0.29 11.10
N VAL A 66 -10.11 -0.46 12.08
CA VAL A 66 -11.31 -0.16 12.85
C VAL A 66 -11.01 -0.14 14.34
N ALA A 67 -11.71 0.72 15.09
CA ALA A 67 -11.48 0.86 16.53
C ALA A 67 -11.78 -0.42 17.31
N SER A 68 -12.75 -1.21 16.86
CA SER A 68 -13.11 -2.51 17.42
C SER A 68 -12.07 -3.60 17.16
N ARG A 69 -11.06 -3.35 16.32
CA ARG A 69 -10.10 -4.33 15.81
C ARG A 69 -10.73 -5.50 15.04
N ALA A 70 -11.96 -5.31 14.55
CA ALA A 70 -12.56 -6.26 13.63
C ALA A 70 -11.76 -6.27 12.32
N PRO A 71 -11.68 -7.42 11.63
CA PRO A 71 -11.02 -7.47 10.34
C PRO A 71 -11.70 -6.52 9.36
N VAL A 72 -10.90 -5.77 8.62
CA VAL A 72 -11.34 -4.93 7.50
C VAL A 72 -10.36 -5.12 6.37
N LYS A 73 -10.88 -5.34 5.17
CA LYS A 73 -10.05 -5.57 3.99
C LYS A 73 -9.55 -4.24 3.42
N ASP A 74 -8.27 -4.23 3.10
CA ASP A 74 -7.65 -3.16 2.33
C ASP A 74 -8.17 -3.15 0.89
N ARG A 75 -7.91 -2.08 0.16
CA ARG A 75 -8.38 -1.88 -1.22
C ARG A 75 -7.27 -1.39 -2.13
N LEU A 76 -7.21 -1.99 -3.33
CA LEU A 76 -6.48 -1.45 -4.47
C LEU A 76 -7.47 -0.90 -5.49
N TYR A 77 -7.30 0.37 -5.81
CA TYR A 77 -8.08 1.06 -6.83
C TYR A 77 -7.21 1.31 -8.05
N ARG A 78 -7.57 0.65 -9.15
CA ARG A 78 -6.94 0.92 -10.44
C ARG A 78 -7.43 2.27 -10.97
N ASN A 79 -6.49 3.06 -11.46
CA ASN A 79 -6.74 4.33 -12.11
C ASN A 79 -6.98 4.09 -13.60
N ASP A 80 -8.19 4.32 -14.06
CA ASP A 80 -8.51 4.25 -15.47
C ASP A 80 -8.56 5.68 -16.05
N GLU A 81 -8.10 5.84 -17.29
CA GLU A 81 -8.25 7.08 -18.07
C GLU A 81 -7.56 8.32 -17.43
N GLY A 82 -6.36 8.17 -16.87
CA GLY A 82 -5.55 9.28 -16.37
C GLY A 82 -6.18 10.06 -15.22
N GLY A 83 -6.75 9.36 -14.24
CA GLY A 83 -7.39 9.95 -13.06
C GLY A 83 -8.88 10.24 -13.21
N ALA A 84 -9.49 9.89 -14.33
CA ALA A 84 -10.93 10.11 -14.54
C ALA A 84 -11.81 9.10 -13.80
N ARG A 85 -11.26 7.91 -13.49
CA ARG A 85 -12.00 6.83 -12.84
C ARG A 85 -11.10 5.91 -12.04
N PHE A 86 -11.50 5.59 -10.81
CA PHE A 86 -10.86 4.58 -9.97
C PHE A 86 -11.81 3.39 -9.74
N VAL A 87 -11.29 2.18 -9.95
CA VAL A 87 -12.05 0.93 -9.84
C VAL A 87 -11.42 0.02 -8.81
N ASP A 88 -12.18 -0.45 -7.81
CA ASP A 88 -11.71 -1.46 -6.85
C ASP A 88 -11.44 -2.77 -7.58
N VAL A 89 -10.18 -3.17 -7.65
CA VAL A 89 -9.70 -4.39 -8.30
C VAL A 89 -9.14 -5.41 -7.33
N SER A 90 -9.17 -5.14 -6.03
CA SER A 90 -8.49 -5.93 -5.00
C SER A 90 -8.66 -7.44 -5.15
N GLN A 91 -9.91 -7.90 -5.31
CA GLN A 91 -10.19 -9.34 -5.43
C GLN A 91 -9.73 -9.91 -6.77
N VAL A 92 -9.80 -9.11 -7.83
CA VAL A 92 -9.46 -9.57 -9.20
C VAL A 92 -7.96 -9.81 -9.32
N VAL A 93 -7.16 -8.96 -8.66
CA VAL A 93 -5.70 -9.02 -8.69
C VAL A 93 -5.08 -9.89 -7.58
N GLY A 94 -5.91 -10.56 -6.77
CA GLY A 94 -5.42 -11.50 -5.74
C GLY A 94 -5.07 -10.86 -4.39
N LEU A 95 -5.42 -9.59 -4.17
CA LEU A 95 -5.18 -8.92 -2.88
C LEU A 95 -6.36 -9.14 -1.93
N ASP A 96 -6.12 -9.88 -0.84
CA ASP A 96 -7.08 -10.15 0.22
C ASP A 96 -6.43 -9.92 1.59
N ILE A 97 -5.95 -8.68 1.79
CA ILE A 97 -5.23 -8.29 3.01
C ILE A 97 -6.23 -7.76 4.02
N GLU A 98 -6.29 -8.42 5.16
CA GLU A 98 -7.09 -8.00 6.32
C GLU A 98 -6.17 -7.67 7.49
N GLY A 99 -6.39 -6.54 8.14
CA GLY A 99 -5.60 -6.23 9.32
C GLY A 99 -5.71 -4.77 9.76
N ALA A 100 -4.80 -4.41 10.63
CA ALA A 100 -4.62 -3.02 11.05
C ALA A 100 -3.44 -2.43 10.29
N THR A 101 -3.66 -2.04 9.06
CA THR A 101 -2.64 -1.51 8.16
C THR A 101 -2.05 -0.22 8.70
N ARG A 102 -0.72 -0.12 8.63
CA ARG A 102 0.08 1.02 9.08
C ARG A 102 0.74 1.73 7.94
N GLN A 103 1.42 0.99 7.08
CA GLN A 103 2.11 1.55 5.94
C GLN A 103 2.15 0.54 4.80
N PRO A 104 1.45 0.80 3.70
CA PRO A 104 1.69 0.14 2.43
C PRO A 104 2.86 0.83 1.70
N ALA A 105 3.58 0.07 0.89
CA ALA A 105 4.60 0.59 -0.01
C ALA A 105 4.60 -0.22 -1.30
N PHE A 106 4.55 0.44 -2.42
CA PHE A 106 4.89 -0.14 -3.70
C PHE A 106 6.42 -0.09 -3.87
N VAL A 107 7.01 -1.22 -4.21
CA VAL A 107 8.46 -1.42 -4.30
C VAL A 107 8.76 -2.57 -5.25
N ASP A 108 9.69 -2.43 -6.15
CA ASP A 108 10.23 -3.51 -6.95
C ASP A 108 11.34 -4.19 -6.11
N TYR A 109 10.96 -5.24 -5.34
CA TYR A 109 11.88 -5.84 -4.36
C TYR A 109 12.76 -6.93 -4.96
N ASP A 110 12.35 -7.54 -6.08
CA ASP A 110 13.10 -8.63 -6.74
C ASP A 110 13.73 -8.21 -8.06
N GLY A 111 13.59 -6.92 -8.43
CA GLY A 111 14.27 -6.32 -9.57
C GLY A 111 13.74 -6.76 -10.93
N ASP A 112 12.50 -7.27 -11.00
CA ASP A 112 11.91 -7.76 -12.25
C ASP A 112 11.25 -6.64 -13.09
N GLY A 113 11.07 -5.44 -12.52
CA GLY A 113 10.54 -4.25 -13.16
C GLY A 113 9.06 -4.00 -12.89
N ASP A 114 8.35 -4.95 -12.29
CA ASP A 114 6.97 -4.77 -11.80
C ASP A 114 7.02 -4.25 -10.36
N VAL A 115 6.15 -3.32 -9.97
CA VAL A 115 6.11 -2.87 -8.59
C VAL A 115 5.28 -3.83 -7.73
N ASP A 116 5.90 -4.34 -6.67
CA ASP A 116 5.31 -5.24 -5.68
C ASP A 116 4.64 -4.45 -4.56
N LEU A 117 3.94 -5.14 -3.67
CA LEU A 117 3.25 -4.52 -2.55
C LEU A 117 3.72 -5.07 -1.20
N PHE A 118 4.41 -4.24 -0.43
CA PHE A 118 4.66 -4.49 1.00
C PHE A 118 3.61 -3.79 1.86
N VAL A 119 3.10 -4.49 2.88
CA VAL A 119 2.13 -3.93 3.83
C VAL A 119 2.58 -4.18 5.26
N ALA A 120 2.96 -3.11 5.94
CA ALA A 120 3.22 -3.13 7.36
C ALA A 120 1.91 -3.23 8.15
N LEU A 121 1.81 -4.24 9.03
CA LEU A 121 0.65 -4.51 9.85
C LEU A 121 0.97 -4.38 11.35
N ARG A 122 0.00 -3.92 12.13
CA ARG A 122 0.20 -3.65 13.55
C ARG A 122 0.16 -4.88 14.44
N ASP A 123 -0.81 -5.75 14.23
CA ASP A 123 -1.13 -6.85 15.16
C ASP A 123 -1.05 -8.22 14.44
N GLN A 124 -0.40 -8.26 13.28
CA GLN A 124 -0.18 -9.45 12.44
C GLN A 124 1.18 -9.33 11.76
N PRO A 125 1.75 -10.43 11.24
CA PRO A 125 2.95 -10.37 10.41
C PRO A 125 2.75 -9.43 9.21
N ASN A 126 3.78 -8.66 8.88
CA ASN A 126 3.82 -7.87 7.66
C ASN A 126 3.60 -8.76 6.45
N ARG A 127 3.15 -8.19 5.34
CA ARG A 127 2.86 -8.90 4.10
C ARG A 127 3.72 -8.39 2.97
N LEU A 128 4.20 -9.31 2.16
CA LEU A 128 4.82 -9.02 0.87
C LEU A 128 4.07 -9.78 -0.21
N HIS A 129 3.57 -9.06 -1.20
CA HIS A 129 2.89 -9.61 -2.35
C HIS A 129 3.70 -9.27 -3.59
N ARG A 130 4.21 -10.30 -4.26
CA ARG A 130 4.87 -10.15 -5.55
C ARG A 130 3.83 -9.90 -6.63
N ASN A 131 4.15 -8.98 -7.52
CA ASN A 131 3.34 -8.64 -8.68
C ASN A 131 3.84 -9.44 -9.90
N ASP A 132 3.03 -10.31 -10.43
CA ASP A 132 3.33 -11.07 -11.64
C ASP A 132 2.49 -10.49 -12.81
N GLY A 133 2.88 -9.34 -13.35
CA GLY A 133 2.19 -8.68 -14.46
C GLY A 133 0.76 -8.24 -14.14
N GLY A 134 0.55 -7.61 -13.00
CA GLY A 134 -0.74 -7.10 -12.53
C GLY A 134 -1.53 -8.08 -11.66
N LEU A 135 -0.98 -9.25 -11.31
CA LEU A 135 -1.56 -10.22 -10.39
C LEU A 135 -0.65 -10.42 -9.18
N PHE A 136 -1.19 -10.23 -7.98
CA PHE A 136 -0.42 -10.32 -6.74
C PHE A 136 -0.44 -11.72 -6.12
N VAL A 137 0.72 -12.19 -5.70
CA VAL A 137 0.93 -13.47 -5.02
C VAL A 137 1.55 -13.22 -3.65
N ASP A 138 0.93 -13.72 -2.58
CA ASP A 138 1.51 -13.63 -1.22
C ASP A 138 2.79 -14.48 -1.13
N VAL A 139 3.93 -13.82 -1.05
CA VAL A 139 5.26 -14.43 -0.91
C VAL A 139 5.85 -14.22 0.48
N THR A 140 5.08 -13.71 1.44
CA THR A 140 5.54 -13.36 2.78
C THR A 140 6.33 -14.49 3.47
N ALA A 141 5.79 -15.71 3.43
CA ALA A 141 6.44 -16.85 4.06
C ALA A 141 7.67 -17.36 3.28
N ALA A 142 7.63 -17.24 1.96
CA ALA A 142 8.72 -17.68 1.09
C ALA A 142 9.91 -16.71 1.16
N SER A 143 9.64 -15.40 1.19
CA SER A 143 10.69 -14.37 1.26
C SER A 143 11.32 -14.22 2.64
N GLY A 144 10.66 -14.67 3.70
CA GLY A 144 11.18 -14.52 5.07
C GLY A 144 10.91 -13.19 5.76
N ILE A 145 10.22 -12.25 5.07
CA ILE A 145 10.00 -10.88 5.56
C ILE A 145 8.86 -10.71 6.59
N GLY A 146 8.15 -11.78 6.90
CA GLY A 146 6.98 -11.76 7.77
C GLY A 146 7.31 -11.45 9.23
N ASP A 147 7.60 -10.20 9.57
CA ASP A 147 7.81 -9.75 10.95
C ASP A 147 6.49 -9.79 11.73
N PRO A 148 6.38 -10.60 12.80
CA PRO A 148 5.15 -10.70 13.59
C PRO A 148 5.00 -9.58 14.62
N ARG A 149 5.98 -8.71 14.76
CA ARG A 149 6.00 -7.61 15.72
C ARG A 149 5.05 -6.49 15.29
N ARG A 150 4.82 -5.52 16.17
CA ARG A 150 3.86 -4.45 15.92
C ARG A 150 4.47 -3.34 15.08
N THR A 151 4.52 -3.54 13.80
CA THR A 151 5.11 -2.58 12.87
C THR A 151 4.30 -1.29 12.78
N VAL A 152 4.99 -0.18 12.75
CA VAL A 152 4.42 1.17 12.54
C VAL A 152 4.90 1.81 11.26
N GLY A 153 6.02 1.36 10.71
CA GLY A 153 6.57 1.87 9.47
C GLY A 153 7.70 1.02 8.94
N ALA A 154 8.02 1.19 7.67
CA ALA A 154 9.14 0.55 7.01
C ALA A 154 9.83 1.53 6.06
N ALA A 155 11.12 1.34 5.84
CA ALA A 155 11.90 2.08 4.85
C ALA A 155 12.68 1.08 4.00
N TRP A 156 12.58 1.24 2.68
CA TRP A 156 13.27 0.45 1.68
C TRP A 156 14.46 1.22 1.15
N PHE A 157 15.63 0.60 1.11
CA PHE A 157 16.87 1.19 0.62
C PHE A 157 17.91 0.10 0.40
N ASP A 158 18.84 0.33 -0.51
CA ASP A 158 20.01 -0.50 -0.72
C ASP A 158 21.05 -0.16 0.37
N ALA A 159 21.20 -1.03 1.37
CA ALA A 159 22.02 -0.75 2.56
C ALA A 159 23.48 -1.13 2.39
N ASP A 160 23.80 -2.07 1.53
CA ASP A 160 25.14 -2.58 1.30
C ASP A 160 25.69 -2.30 -0.10
N GLU A 161 24.94 -1.54 -0.91
CA GLU A 161 25.31 -1.08 -2.25
C GLU A 161 25.46 -2.23 -3.25
N ASP A 162 24.66 -3.32 -3.08
CA ASP A 162 24.68 -4.47 -4.00
C ASP A 162 23.65 -4.34 -5.14
N GLY A 163 22.76 -3.34 -5.06
CA GLY A 163 21.75 -3.02 -6.05
C GLY A 163 20.35 -3.54 -5.71
N ASP A 164 20.21 -4.35 -4.66
CA ASP A 164 18.96 -4.92 -4.20
C ASP A 164 18.37 -4.10 -3.04
N LEU A 165 17.05 -4.00 -2.96
CA LEU A 165 16.42 -3.22 -1.90
C LEU A 165 16.26 -4.05 -0.62
N ASP A 166 16.85 -3.56 0.45
CA ASP A 166 16.67 -4.02 1.82
C ASP A 166 15.53 -3.31 2.51
N VAL A 167 15.06 -3.83 3.65
CA VAL A 167 14.03 -3.17 4.42
C VAL A 167 14.36 -3.06 5.89
N PHE A 168 14.24 -1.85 6.42
CA PHE A 168 14.19 -1.57 7.84
C PHE A 168 12.74 -1.45 8.29
N VAL A 169 12.37 -2.17 9.36
CA VAL A 169 11.02 -2.21 9.92
C VAL A 169 11.05 -1.62 11.32
N ALA A 170 10.34 -0.52 11.52
CA ALA A 170 10.20 0.13 12.82
C ALA A 170 9.01 -0.47 13.59
N ASN A 171 9.26 -0.93 14.81
CA ASN A 171 8.28 -1.57 15.67
C ASN A 171 7.97 -0.70 16.91
N GLN A 172 6.82 -0.91 17.53
CA GLN A 172 6.35 -0.12 18.69
C GLN A 172 6.18 -0.96 19.96
N ASN A 173 5.92 -0.26 21.09
CA ASN A 173 5.61 -0.85 22.39
C ASN A 173 6.74 -1.69 22.99
N GLY A 174 7.99 -1.40 22.65
CA GLY A 174 9.17 -2.11 23.17
C GLY A 174 9.54 -3.35 22.38
N ASP A 175 8.85 -3.64 21.26
CA ASP A 175 9.32 -4.61 20.30
C ASP A 175 10.60 -4.08 19.62
N GLU A 176 11.57 -4.94 19.38
CA GLU A 176 12.79 -4.58 18.66
C GLU A 176 12.48 -4.27 17.20
N ASP A 177 13.18 -3.30 16.62
CA ASP A 177 13.13 -3.04 15.19
C ASP A 177 13.73 -4.21 14.39
N GLY A 178 13.33 -4.34 13.14
CA GLY A 178 13.84 -5.37 12.22
C GLY A 178 14.66 -4.76 11.10
N PHE A 179 15.71 -5.44 10.71
CA PHE A 179 16.41 -5.18 9.47
C PHE A 179 16.47 -6.49 8.68
N PHE A 180 15.99 -6.46 7.45
CA PHE A 180 15.93 -7.60 6.56
C PHE A 180 16.74 -7.26 5.33
N GLN A 181 17.82 -7.99 5.15
CA GLN A 181 18.72 -7.84 4.00
C GLN A 181 18.25 -8.74 2.88
N ASN A 182 18.05 -8.18 1.69
CA ASN A 182 17.78 -8.93 0.47
C ASN A 182 19.03 -9.69 0.03
N GLN A 183 18.87 -10.94 -0.36
CA GLN A 183 19.98 -11.80 -0.78
C GLN A 183 20.15 -11.84 -2.31
N GLY A 184 19.47 -10.95 -3.04
CA GLY A 184 19.51 -10.87 -4.50
C GLY A 184 18.61 -11.87 -5.23
N ASP A 185 17.76 -12.56 -4.50
CA ASP A 185 16.82 -13.54 -5.05
C ASP A 185 15.38 -13.34 -4.48
N GLY A 186 15.13 -12.17 -3.90
CA GLY A 186 13.87 -11.83 -3.24
C GLY A 186 13.67 -12.53 -1.90
N MET A 187 14.73 -13.05 -1.29
CA MET A 187 14.71 -13.65 0.04
C MET A 187 15.47 -12.76 1.05
N PHE A 188 14.97 -12.70 2.29
CA PHE A 188 15.46 -11.83 3.36
C PHE A 188 15.94 -12.63 4.57
#